data_17a6733ecab71642b9cf1a577b0f75e9
#
_entry.id   17a6733ecab71642b9cf1a577b0f75e9
#
_cell.length_a   1.000
_cell.length_b   1.000
_cell.length_c   1.000
_cell.angle_alpha   90.00
_cell.angle_beta   90.00
_cell.angle_gamma   90.00
#
_symmetry.space_group_name_H-M   'P 1'
#
loop_
_entity.id
_entity.type
_entity.pdbx_description
1 polymer ?
#
loop_
_entity_poly.entity_id
_entity_poly.type
_entity_poly.pdbx_seq_one_letter_code
_entity_poly.pdbx_strand_id
1 'polypeptide(L)'
;MSASLVGSEMCIRDRQKVRLLLPEAEGKEKLELYLHKNQKARARLLAALLDQPEQDYDFLIHKLNLTRSVIKALEEQKVLILESEQVYRNPVICQQKEQKEIIYTEEQRTAIQTFSRDYEQGLRKTYLLYGVTGSGKTEVYMEMIAKVLSEGRQAIVLIPEIALTYQTVMRFYTRFGERVSILNSRMSQGERYDQMERVKKGEVDIMIGPRSALFTPFEKLGLIVIDEEHEPTYKSEQVPRFHARETAIERARMEGASVVLGSATPSLEAFYACECGRYQM
;
A
#
# COMPACT_ATOMS: atom_id res chain seq x y z
N MET A 1 9.49 -25.68 -0.97
CA MET A 1 10.49 -24.61 -0.95
C MET A 1 9.77 -23.33 -0.60
N SER A 2 9.89 -22.90 0.65
CA SER A 2 9.29 -21.67 1.14
C SER A 2 10.08 -20.49 0.59
N ALA A 3 9.48 -19.73 -0.32
CA ALA A 3 10.00 -18.43 -0.69
C ALA A 3 9.86 -17.50 0.53
N SER A 4 10.93 -17.41 1.29
CA SER A 4 11.13 -16.40 2.31
C SER A 4 11.02 -15.04 1.64
N LEU A 5 10.13 -14.18 2.13
CA LEU A 5 10.22 -12.74 1.92
C LEU A 5 11.52 -12.29 2.57
N VAL A 6 12.61 -12.32 1.80
CA VAL A 6 13.91 -11.89 2.26
C VAL A 6 13.84 -10.39 2.46
N GLY A 7 13.67 -10.00 3.72
CA GLY A 7 13.98 -8.66 4.16
C GLY A 7 15.48 -8.53 4.23
N SER A 8 16.03 -7.65 3.46
CA SER A 8 17.17 -6.82 3.80
C SER A 8 17.44 -5.90 2.61
N GLU A 9 17.61 -4.65 2.90
CA GLU A 9 17.88 -3.52 2.00
C GLU A 9 16.66 -2.84 1.38
N MET A 10 15.69 -2.50 2.21
CA MET A 10 14.68 -1.51 1.84
C MET A 10 14.75 -0.30 2.79
N CYS A 11 15.81 0.48 2.65
CA CYS A 11 15.80 1.88 3.09
C CYS A 11 15.19 2.75 1.99
N ILE A 12 14.40 3.73 2.36
CA ILE A 12 13.98 4.82 1.47
C ILE A 12 15.25 5.32 0.81
N ARG A 13 15.41 5.07 -0.47
CA ARG A 13 16.30 5.85 -1.29
C ARG A 13 15.40 6.84 -2.00
N ASP A 14 15.39 8.09 -1.52
CA ASP A 14 15.05 9.17 -2.41
C ASP A 14 15.87 8.93 -3.67
N ARG A 15 15.22 8.54 -4.75
CA ARG A 15 15.92 8.50 -6.02
C ARG A 15 16.26 9.92 -6.35
N GLN A 16 17.50 10.29 -6.11
CA GLN A 16 18.01 11.56 -6.54
C GLN A 16 18.33 11.44 -8.01
N LYS A 17 17.71 12.30 -8.80
CA LYS A 17 18.02 12.49 -10.21
C LYS A 17 18.85 13.75 -10.38
N VAL A 18 19.80 13.67 -11.26
CA VAL A 18 20.64 14.80 -11.63
C VAL A 18 20.21 15.25 -13.01
N ARG A 19 19.71 16.47 -13.13
CA ARG A 19 19.28 17.04 -14.41
C ARG A 19 20.16 18.22 -14.81
N LEU A 20 20.56 18.24 -16.09
CA LEU A 20 21.30 19.34 -16.68
C LEU A 20 20.40 20.58 -16.79
N LEU A 21 20.87 21.73 -16.33
CA LEU A 21 20.18 23.01 -16.45
C LEU A 21 20.64 23.86 -17.65
N LEU A 22 21.84 23.60 -18.14
CA LEU A 22 22.41 24.39 -19.24
C LEU A 22 21.85 23.97 -20.61
N PRO A 23 21.65 24.92 -21.53
CA PRO A 23 21.46 24.64 -22.94
C PRO A 23 22.64 23.83 -23.50
N GLU A 24 22.36 22.97 -24.49
CA GLU A 24 23.38 22.07 -25.08
C GLU A 24 24.64 22.80 -25.56
N ALA A 25 24.50 23.98 -26.17
CA ALA A 25 25.62 24.79 -26.65
C ALA A 25 26.53 25.24 -25.50
N GLU A 26 25.97 25.81 -24.45
CA GLU A 26 26.71 26.25 -23.26
C GLU A 26 27.32 25.06 -22.51
N GLY A 27 26.64 23.92 -22.49
CA GLY A 27 27.13 22.67 -21.92
C GLY A 27 28.40 22.19 -22.63
N LYS A 28 28.44 22.25 -23.97
CA LYS A 28 29.59 21.85 -24.78
C LYS A 28 30.79 22.79 -24.55
N GLU A 29 30.57 24.08 -24.54
CA GLU A 29 31.65 25.05 -24.23
C GLU A 29 32.25 24.81 -22.82
N LYS A 30 31.39 24.56 -21.86
CA LYS A 30 31.83 24.31 -20.48
C LYS A 30 32.55 22.97 -20.33
N LEU A 31 32.18 21.98 -21.13
CA LEU A 31 32.86 20.69 -21.22
C LEU A 31 34.32 20.88 -21.73
N GLU A 32 34.50 21.61 -22.79
CA GLU A 32 35.84 21.95 -23.32
C GLU A 32 36.70 22.67 -22.29
N LEU A 33 36.10 23.64 -21.58
CA LEU A 33 36.80 24.38 -20.51
C LEU A 33 37.24 23.45 -19.36
N TYR A 34 36.45 22.47 -18.97
CA TYR A 34 36.82 21.46 -17.94
C TYR A 34 37.92 20.52 -18.43
N LEU A 35 37.89 20.14 -19.73
CA LEU A 35 38.94 19.35 -20.34
C LEU A 35 40.26 20.11 -20.37
N HIS A 36 40.28 21.39 -20.80
CA HIS A 36 41.44 22.25 -20.80
C HIS A 36 42.03 22.45 -19.39
N LYS A 37 41.18 22.60 -18.38
CA LYS A 37 41.61 22.77 -16.97
C LYS A 37 41.95 21.43 -16.28
N ASN A 38 42.01 20.31 -17.02
CA ASN A 38 42.28 18.98 -16.50
C ASN A 38 41.33 18.53 -15.37
N GLN A 39 40.07 19.03 -15.34
CA GLN A 39 39.06 18.70 -14.35
C GLN A 39 38.26 17.46 -14.78
N LYS A 40 38.95 16.32 -14.89
CA LYS A 40 38.42 15.07 -15.47
C LYS A 40 37.09 14.57 -14.89
N ALA A 41 36.87 14.74 -13.59
CA ALA A 41 35.63 14.31 -12.94
C ALA A 41 34.43 15.16 -13.35
N ARG A 42 34.60 16.50 -13.42
CA ARG A 42 33.56 17.43 -13.88
C ARG A 42 33.26 17.27 -15.37
N ALA A 43 34.29 17.01 -16.19
CA ALA A 43 34.12 16.74 -17.61
C ALA A 43 33.34 15.46 -17.86
N ARG A 44 33.63 14.37 -17.13
CA ARG A 44 32.88 13.10 -17.24
C ARG A 44 31.41 13.26 -16.85
N LEU A 45 31.12 13.97 -15.77
CA LEU A 45 29.74 14.24 -15.34
C LEU A 45 28.99 15.04 -16.39
N LEU A 46 29.59 16.12 -16.88
CA LEU A 46 28.93 16.98 -17.87
C LEU A 46 28.74 16.28 -19.22
N ALA A 47 29.70 15.47 -19.65
CA ALA A 47 29.59 14.64 -20.86
C ALA A 47 28.42 13.64 -20.76
N ALA A 48 28.27 12.96 -19.61
CA ALA A 48 27.16 12.04 -19.38
C ALA A 48 25.80 12.75 -19.39
N LEU A 49 25.71 13.96 -18.83
CA LEU A 49 24.48 14.75 -18.82
C LEU A 49 24.16 15.42 -20.17
N LEU A 50 25.16 15.63 -21.02
CA LEU A 50 24.93 16.09 -22.40
C LEU A 50 24.42 14.97 -23.31
N ASP A 51 24.82 13.73 -23.03
CA ASP A 51 24.30 12.54 -23.74
C ASP A 51 22.87 12.20 -23.29
N GLN A 52 22.63 12.22 -21.99
CA GLN A 52 21.32 12.04 -21.38
C GLN A 52 21.08 13.12 -20.34
N PRO A 53 20.21 14.11 -20.60
CA PRO A 53 20.02 15.28 -19.73
C PRO A 53 19.54 15.00 -18.31
N GLU A 54 19.05 13.79 -18.06
CA GLU A 54 18.61 13.30 -16.75
C GLU A 54 19.24 11.94 -16.45
N GLN A 55 19.89 11.82 -15.30
CA GLN A 55 20.60 10.62 -14.87
C GLN A 55 20.34 10.34 -13.39
N ASP A 56 20.32 9.04 -13.03
CA ASP A 56 20.21 8.60 -11.64
C ASP A 56 21.50 8.95 -10.86
N TYR A 57 21.35 9.53 -9.68
CA TYR A 57 22.47 9.94 -8.82
C TYR A 57 23.38 8.76 -8.44
N ASP A 58 22.80 7.62 -8.06
CA ASP A 58 23.56 6.43 -7.68
C ASP A 58 24.33 5.86 -8.88
N PHE A 59 23.74 5.93 -10.08
CA PHE A 59 24.43 5.54 -11.32
C PHE A 59 25.66 6.41 -11.56
N LEU A 60 25.53 7.74 -11.39
CA LEU A 60 26.64 8.69 -11.57
C LEU A 60 27.79 8.44 -10.56
N ILE A 61 27.44 8.18 -9.30
CA ILE A 61 28.43 7.88 -8.26
C ILE A 61 29.14 6.55 -8.53
N HIS A 62 28.38 5.47 -8.75
CA HIS A 62 28.95 4.13 -8.80
C HIS A 62 29.53 3.75 -10.18
N LYS A 63 28.89 4.14 -11.26
CA LYS A 63 29.34 3.79 -12.64
C LYS A 63 30.37 4.73 -13.20
N LEU A 64 30.24 6.03 -12.92
CA LEU A 64 31.21 7.03 -13.40
C LEU A 64 32.29 7.34 -12.35
N ASN A 65 32.27 6.68 -11.21
CA ASN A 65 33.24 6.85 -10.12
C ASN A 65 33.40 8.33 -9.73
N LEU A 66 32.26 9.00 -9.53
CA LEU A 66 32.19 10.41 -9.16
C LEU A 66 32.04 10.56 -7.64
N THR A 67 32.48 11.69 -7.11
CA THR A 67 32.29 12.01 -5.69
C THR A 67 31.11 12.97 -5.51
N ARG A 68 30.44 12.89 -4.36
CA ARG A 68 29.36 13.82 -4.00
C ARG A 68 29.76 15.29 -4.10
N SER A 69 31.02 15.61 -3.78
CA SER A 69 31.57 16.97 -3.87
C SER A 69 31.58 17.52 -5.29
N VAL A 70 31.79 16.67 -6.30
CA VAL A 70 31.76 17.11 -7.73
C VAL A 70 30.35 17.49 -8.16
N ILE A 71 29.35 16.69 -7.78
CA ILE A 71 27.96 16.97 -8.12
C ILE A 71 27.51 18.26 -7.41
N LYS A 72 27.78 18.39 -6.11
CA LYS A 72 27.43 19.57 -5.33
C LYS A 72 28.10 20.85 -5.87
N ALA A 73 29.36 20.77 -6.27
CA ALA A 73 30.08 21.93 -6.85
C ALA A 73 29.47 22.37 -8.20
N LEU A 74 28.90 21.47 -8.99
CA LEU A 74 28.23 21.85 -10.24
C LEU A 74 26.78 22.31 -10.01
N GLU A 75 26.13 21.85 -8.96
CA GLU A 75 24.84 22.35 -8.49
C GLU A 75 24.99 23.83 -8.01
N GLU A 76 25.97 24.12 -7.18
CA GLU A 76 26.27 25.48 -6.71
C GLU A 76 26.57 26.44 -7.88
N GLN A 77 27.15 25.93 -8.98
CA GLN A 77 27.38 26.66 -10.22
C GLN A 77 26.16 26.75 -11.14
N LYS A 78 25.00 26.22 -10.73
CA LYS A 78 23.77 26.17 -11.53
C LYS A 78 23.92 25.46 -12.90
N VAL A 79 24.84 24.51 -12.99
CA VAL A 79 25.05 23.68 -14.18
C VAL A 79 24.06 22.55 -14.23
N LEU A 80 23.72 22.02 -13.07
CA LEU A 80 22.77 20.93 -12.88
C LEU A 80 21.90 21.20 -11.64
N ILE A 81 20.83 20.42 -11.49
CA ILE A 81 19.98 20.40 -10.32
C ILE A 81 19.83 18.97 -9.82
N LEU A 82 19.81 18.81 -8.49
CA LEU A 82 19.43 17.58 -7.83
C LEU A 82 17.93 17.60 -7.58
N GLU A 83 17.20 16.77 -8.25
CA GLU A 83 15.76 16.55 -8.01
C GLU A 83 15.60 15.28 -7.16
N SER A 84 14.90 15.41 -6.04
CA SER A 84 14.55 14.26 -5.20
C SER A 84 13.18 13.77 -5.62
N GLU A 85 13.14 12.64 -6.30
CA GLU A 85 11.90 11.97 -6.65
C GLU A 85 11.56 10.98 -5.53
N GLN A 86 10.52 11.25 -4.77
CA GLN A 86 10.01 10.31 -3.78
C GLN A 86 9.37 9.13 -4.52
N VAL A 87 10.15 8.09 -4.76
CA VAL A 87 9.63 6.82 -5.28
C VAL A 87 9.13 6.00 -4.09
N TYR A 88 7.83 6.03 -3.86
CA TYR A 88 7.21 5.11 -2.90
C TYR A 88 7.39 3.68 -3.37
N ARG A 89 7.91 2.85 -2.49
CA ARG A 89 8.10 1.43 -2.80
C ARG A 89 6.78 0.72 -2.65
N ASN A 90 6.31 0.20 -3.76
CA ASN A 90 5.30 -0.83 -3.71
C ASN A 90 6.03 -2.17 -3.49
N PRO A 91 5.82 -2.88 -2.38
CA PRO A 91 6.49 -4.15 -2.10
C PRO A 91 6.10 -5.27 -3.08
N VAL A 92 5.18 -5.00 -3.99
CA VAL A 92 4.64 -5.98 -4.92
C VAL A 92 4.75 -5.48 -6.35
N ILE A 93 5.62 -6.11 -7.13
CA ILE A 93 5.68 -5.93 -8.60
C ILE A 93 4.70 -6.95 -9.20
N CYS A 94 3.56 -6.48 -9.67
CA CYS A 94 2.56 -7.32 -10.30
C CYS A 94 2.75 -7.40 -11.82
N GLN A 95 2.90 -8.61 -12.34
CA GLN A 95 2.54 -8.90 -13.72
C GLN A 95 1.02 -9.11 -13.75
N GLN A 96 0.30 -8.35 -14.55
CA GLN A 96 -1.13 -8.51 -14.76
C GLN A 96 -1.39 -9.92 -15.31
N LYS A 97 -2.03 -10.77 -14.50
CA LYS A 97 -2.62 -12.03 -14.97
C LYS A 97 -4.06 -11.78 -15.33
N GLU A 98 -4.50 -12.41 -16.42
CA GLU A 98 -5.91 -12.41 -16.84
C GLU A 98 -6.81 -12.78 -15.67
N GLN A 99 -7.83 -11.96 -15.42
CA GLN A 99 -8.83 -12.24 -14.39
C GLN A 99 -9.69 -13.40 -14.88
N LYS A 100 -9.65 -14.51 -14.17
CA LYS A 100 -10.61 -15.61 -14.38
C LYS A 100 -11.97 -15.15 -13.89
N GLU A 101 -12.99 -15.43 -14.68
CA GLU A 101 -14.38 -15.20 -14.28
C GLU A 101 -14.71 -16.02 -13.02
N ILE A 102 -15.10 -15.34 -11.95
CA ILE A 102 -15.40 -15.99 -10.66
C ILE A 102 -16.87 -16.39 -10.66
N ILE A 103 -17.13 -17.69 -10.50
CA ILE A 103 -18.49 -18.23 -10.37
C ILE A 103 -18.81 -18.31 -8.88
N TYR A 104 -19.76 -17.49 -8.43
CA TYR A 104 -20.21 -17.47 -7.03
C TYR A 104 -21.27 -18.52 -6.78
N THR A 105 -21.25 -19.13 -5.58
CA THR A 105 -22.34 -19.97 -5.10
C THR A 105 -23.58 -19.11 -4.76
N GLU A 106 -24.71 -19.75 -4.53
CA GLU A 106 -25.96 -19.07 -4.16
C GLU A 106 -25.80 -18.27 -2.86
N GLU A 107 -25.18 -18.88 -1.86
CA GLU A 107 -24.93 -18.25 -0.55
C GLU A 107 -24.00 -17.04 -0.67
N GLN A 108 -22.93 -17.16 -1.45
CA GLN A 108 -22.02 -16.04 -1.72
C GLN A 108 -22.75 -14.89 -2.41
N ARG A 109 -23.56 -15.18 -3.43
CA ARG A 109 -24.37 -14.16 -4.11
C ARG A 109 -25.34 -13.48 -3.16
N THR A 110 -26.02 -14.26 -2.31
CA THR A 110 -26.95 -13.73 -1.31
C THR A 110 -26.24 -12.76 -0.35
N ALA A 111 -25.06 -13.13 0.15
CA ALA A 111 -24.27 -12.27 1.04
C ALA A 111 -23.86 -10.96 0.34
N ILE A 112 -23.33 -11.04 -0.90
CA ILE A 112 -22.92 -9.90 -1.70
C ILE A 112 -24.11 -8.98 -2.00
N GLN A 113 -25.24 -9.54 -2.43
CA GLN A 113 -26.46 -8.78 -2.75
C GLN A 113 -27.05 -8.10 -1.52
N THR A 114 -27.08 -8.79 -0.37
CA THR A 114 -27.57 -8.23 0.89
C THR A 114 -26.73 -7.03 1.31
N PHE A 115 -25.41 -7.17 1.30
CA PHE A 115 -24.50 -6.07 1.59
C PHE A 115 -24.70 -4.90 0.61
N SER A 116 -24.71 -5.20 -0.70
CA SER A 116 -24.82 -4.16 -1.74
C SER A 116 -26.12 -3.37 -1.64
N ARG A 117 -27.23 -4.07 -1.45
CA ARG A 117 -28.55 -3.44 -1.25
C ARG A 117 -28.57 -2.54 -0.02
N ASP A 118 -28.11 -3.03 1.12
CA ASP A 118 -28.07 -2.24 2.36
C ASP A 118 -27.15 -1.03 2.18
N TYR A 119 -26.01 -1.22 1.51
CA TYR A 119 -25.05 -0.16 1.26
C TYR A 119 -25.62 0.95 0.37
N GLU A 120 -26.36 0.61 -0.68
CA GLU A 120 -27.07 1.54 -1.58
C GLU A 120 -28.19 2.30 -0.87
N GLN A 121 -28.85 1.67 0.07
CA GLN A 121 -29.86 2.31 0.93
C GLN A 121 -29.27 3.22 2.02
N GLY A 122 -27.94 3.37 2.06
CA GLY A 122 -27.27 4.16 3.08
C GLY A 122 -27.17 3.47 4.44
N LEU A 123 -27.59 2.22 4.55
CA LEU A 123 -27.50 1.47 5.78
C LEU A 123 -26.04 1.00 6.00
N ARG A 124 -25.53 1.28 7.18
CA ARG A 124 -24.19 0.89 7.60
C ARG A 124 -24.32 -0.05 8.80
N LYS A 125 -23.98 -1.32 8.56
CA LYS A 125 -24.21 -2.40 9.53
C LYS A 125 -22.91 -3.15 9.79
N THR A 126 -22.95 -3.96 10.85
CA THR A 126 -21.94 -5.00 11.09
C THR A 126 -22.52 -6.34 10.61
N TYR A 127 -21.77 -7.02 9.76
CA TYR A 127 -22.13 -8.33 9.19
C TYR A 127 -21.20 -9.41 9.75
N LEU A 128 -21.73 -10.58 10.00
CA LEU A 128 -20.96 -11.78 10.28
C LEU A 128 -21.04 -12.71 9.07
N LEU A 129 -19.93 -12.83 8.32
CA LEU A 129 -19.81 -13.78 7.22
C LEU A 129 -19.29 -15.11 7.76
N TYR A 130 -20.21 -16.01 8.08
CA TYR A 130 -19.93 -17.34 8.59
C TYR A 130 -19.76 -18.32 7.44
N GLY A 131 -18.64 -19.02 7.39
CA GLY A 131 -18.39 -20.02 6.36
C GLY A 131 -17.08 -20.78 6.61
N VAL A 132 -17.06 -22.05 6.25
CA VAL A 132 -15.90 -22.93 6.46
C VAL A 132 -14.64 -22.40 5.78
N THR A 133 -13.49 -22.87 6.21
CA THR A 133 -12.21 -22.54 5.56
C THR A 133 -12.25 -22.98 4.09
N GLY A 134 -11.82 -22.11 3.20
CA GLY A 134 -11.88 -22.36 1.75
C GLY A 134 -13.24 -22.13 1.09
N SER A 135 -14.26 -21.68 1.81
CA SER A 135 -15.59 -21.36 1.24
C SER A 135 -15.60 -20.11 0.35
N GLY A 136 -14.47 -19.48 0.11
CA GLY A 136 -14.38 -18.28 -0.74
C GLY A 136 -14.79 -16.99 -0.05
N LYS A 137 -14.73 -16.88 1.28
CA LYS A 137 -15.00 -15.64 2.03
C LYS A 137 -14.20 -14.46 1.47
N THR A 138 -12.94 -14.68 1.09
CA THR A 138 -12.08 -13.62 0.53
C THR A 138 -12.65 -13.05 -0.78
N GLU A 139 -13.25 -13.87 -1.64
CA GLU A 139 -13.89 -13.40 -2.88
C GLU A 139 -15.12 -12.54 -2.58
N VAL A 140 -15.91 -12.95 -1.57
CA VAL A 140 -17.05 -12.16 -1.08
C VAL A 140 -16.57 -10.79 -0.56
N TYR A 141 -15.50 -10.75 0.23
CA TYR A 141 -14.92 -9.48 0.69
C TYR A 141 -14.52 -8.58 -0.48
N MET A 142 -13.85 -9.16 -1.48
CA MET A 142 -13.39 -8.40 -2.65
C MET A 142 -14.55 -7.79 -3.44
N GLU A 143 -15.72 -8.47 -3.53
CA GLU A 143 -16.92 -7.87 -4.14
C GLU A 143 -17.47 -6.71 -3.31
N MET A 144 -17.57 -6.91 -2.00
CA MET A 144 -18.03 -5.84 -1.09
C MET A 144 -17.11 -4.62 -1.14
N ILE A 145 -15.79 -4.86 -1.19
CA ILE A 145 -14.79 -3.80 -1.37
C ILE A 145 -14.99 -3.10 -2.72
N ALA A 146 -15.14 -3.85 -3.82
CA ALA A 146 -15.35 -3.27 -5.14
C ALA A 146 -16.59 -2.35 -5.17
N LYS A 147 -17.68 -2.76 -4.51
CA LYS A 147 -18.88 -1.93 -4.35
C LYS A 147 -18.57 -0.62 -3.62
N VAL A 148 -17.87 -0.69 -2.51
CA VAL A 148 -17.49 0.48 -1.69
C VAL A 148 -16.58 1.44 -2.47
N LEU A 149 -15.60 0.90 -3.20
CA LEU A 149 -14.70 1.69 -4.05
C LEU A 149 -15.44 2.35 -5.22
N SER A 150 -16.46 1.70 -5.77
CA SER A 150 -17.27 2.28 -6.86
C SER A 150 -18.05 3.53 -6.42
N GLU A 151 -18.30 3.67 -5.11
CA GLU A 151 -18.90 4.86 -4.50
C GLU A 151 -17.86 5.90 -4.03
N GLY A 152 -16.60 5.73 -4.42
CA GLY A 152 -15.51 6.65 -4.07
C GLY A 152 -15.11 6.59 -2.59
N ARG A 153 -15.41 5.49 -1.91
CA ARG A 153 -15.02 5.26 -0.52
C ARG A 153 -13.88 4.25 -0.43
N GLN A 154 -13.30 4.12 0.75
CA GLN A 154 -12.06 3.38 1.02
C GLN A 154 -12.33 2.20 1.95
N ALA A 155 -11.42 1.21 1.95
CA ALA A 155 -11.58 -0.01 2.73
C ALA A 155 -10.33 -0.38 3.52
N ILE A 156 -10.52 -0.94 4.72
CA ILE A 156 -9.49 -1.57 5.54
C ILE A 156 -9.79 -3.07 5.59
N VAL A 157 -8.76 -3.89 5.39
CA VAL A 157 -8.84 -5.34 5.52
C VAL A 157 -7.86 -5.81 6.58
N LEU A 158 -8.38 -6.25 7.70
CA LEU A 158 -7.57 -6.82 8.78
C LEU A 158 -7.42 -8.32 8.54
N ILE A 159 -6.17 -8.76 8.45
CA ILE A 159 -5.80 -10.17 8.30
C ILE A 159 -4.76 -10.49 9.38
N PRO A 160 -4.90 -11.60 10.11
CA PRO A 160 -3.88 -12.04 11.06
C PRO A 160 -2.52 -12.20 10.38
N GLU A 161 -1.42 -11.82 11.03
CA GLU A 161 -0.08 -11.88 10.40
C GLU A 161 0.27 -13.26 9.86
N ILE A 162 -0.18 -14.31 10.53
CA ILE A 162 0.03 -15.71 10.10
C ILE A 162 -0.69 -16.02 8.78
N ALA A 163 -1.82 -15.38 8.51
CA ALA A 163 -2.64 -15.55 7.31
C ALA A 163 -2.30 -14.52 6.21
N LEU A 164 -1.52 -13.49 6.54
CA LEU A 164 -1.07 -12.47 5.58
C LEU A 164 0.07 -13.02 4.71
N THR A 165 -0.26 -13.98 3.87
CA THR A 165 0.68 -14.62 2.94
C THR A 165 0.84 -13.80 1.66
N TYR A 166 1.94 -14.04 0.93
CA TYR A 166 2.14 -13.47 -0.40
C TYR A 166 0.95 -13.76 -1.34
N GLN A 167 0.41 -14.97 -1.30
CA GLN A 167 -0.72 -15.35 -2.15
C GLN A 167 -1.98 -14.55 -1.83
N THR A 168 -2.29 -14.36 -0.54
CA THR A 168 -3.43 -13.54 -0.11
C THR A 168 -3.32 -12.12 -0.62
N VAL A 169 -2.15 -11.51 -0.43
CA VAL A 169 -1.85 -10.15 -0.89
C VAL A 169 -1.97 -10.05 -2.40
N MET A 170 -1.40 -10.98 -3.16
CA MET A 170 -1.43 -10.99 -4.62
C MET A 170 -2.85 -11.08 -5.19
N ARG A 171 -3.79 -11.73 -4.51
CA ARG A 171 -5.20 -11.77 -4.93
C ARG A 171 -5.81 -10.37 -4.94
N PHE A 172 -5.54 -9.57 -3.92
CA PHE A 172 -6.01 -8.18 -3.87
C PHE A 172 -5.32 -7.30 -4.92
N TYR A 173 -4.00 -7.42 -5.08
CA TYR A 173 -3.27 -6.68 -6.11
C TYR A 173 -3.73 -7.01 -7.52
N THR A 174 -3.97 -8.30 -7.83
CA THR A 174 -4.46 -8.73 -9.14
C THR A 174 -5.81 -8.08 -9.47
N ARG A 175 -6.65 -7.86 -8.45
CA ARG A 175 -7.97 -7.29 -8.66
C ARG A 175 -8.01 -5.77 -8.62
N PHE A 176 -7.28 -5.14 -7.71
CA PHE A 176 -7.38 -3.70 -7.43
C PHE A 176 -6.12 -2.91 -7.81
N GLY A 177 -5.06 -3.58 -8.24
CA GLY A 177 -3.81 -2.94 -8.71
C GLY A 177 -3.12 -2.08 -7.66
N GLU A 178 -2.60 -0.96 -8.09
CA GLU A 178 -1.84 0.01 -7.28
C GLU A 178 -2.65 0.70 -6.16
N ARG A 179 -3.98 0.57 -6.18
CA ARG A 179 -4.87 1.12 -5.15
C ARG A 179 -4.78 0.38 -3.81
N VAL A 180 -4.03 -0.74 -3.77
CA VAL A 180 -3.80 -1.55 -2.57
C VAL A 180 -2.48 -1.16 -1.91
N SER A 181 -2.48 -1.07 -0.60
CA SER A 181 -1.29 -0.96 0.24
C SER A 181 -1.33 -1.97 1.37
N ILE A 182 -0.15 -2.29 1.91
CA ILE A 182 0.00 -3.32 2.94
C ILE A 182 0.76 -2.73 4.11
N LEU A 183 0.31 -3.10 5.32
CA LEU A 183 1.08 -2.96 6.55
C LEU A 183 1.44 -4.35 7.08
N ASN A 184 2.65 -4.50 7.60
CA ASN A 184 3.06 -5.68 8.33
C ASN A 184 4.01 -5.31 9.47
N SER A 185 4.23 -6.23 10.42
CA SER A 185 5.08 -5.98 11.60
C SER A 185 6.56 -5.83 11.26
N ARG A 186 7.00 -6.38 10.11
CA ARG A 186 8.41 -6.36 9.68
C ARG A 186 8.80 -5.04 8.99
N MET A 187 7.83 -4.20 8.65
CA MET A 187 8.11 -2.89 8.05
C MET A 187 8.80 -1.98 9.06
N SER A 188 9.83 -1.29 8.60
CA SER A 188 10.46 -0.20 9.33
C SER A 188 9.49 0.96 9.57
N GLN A 189 9.83 1.85 10.49
CA GLN A 189 9.00 3.05 10.74
C GLN A 189 8.88 3.94 9.50
N GLY A 190 9.97 4.06 8.72
CA GLY A 190 9.96 4.83 7.47
C GLY A 190 9.02 4.25 6.43
N GLU A 191 9.06 2.93 6.20
CA GLU A 191 8.15 2.27 5.25
C GLU A 191 6.69 2.41 5.66
N ARG A 192 6.38 2.31 6.97
CA ARG A 192 5.02 2.57 7.47
C ARG A 192 4.59 4.01 7.23
N TYR A 193 5.49 4.95 7.47
CA TYR A 193 5.25 6.36 7.22
C TYR A 193 4.93 6.62 5.74
N ASP A 194 5.70 6.04 4.82
CA ASP A 194 5.48 6.15 3.38
C ASP A 194 4.10 5.65 2.96
N GLN A 195 3.67 4.50 3.49
CA GLN A 195 2.33 3.99 3.20
C GLN A 195 1.24 4.93 3.72
N MET A 196 1.42 5.54 4.91
CA MET A 196 0.48 6.51 5.45
C MET A 196 0.42 7.81 4.64
N GLU A 197 1.57 8.27 4.12
CA GLU A 197 1.62 9.43 3.22
C GLU A 197 0.93 9.15 1.87
N ARG A 198 1.10 7.95 1.31
CA ARG A 198 0.36 7.53 0.11
C ARG A 198 -1.15 7.53 0.33
N VAL A 199 -1.60 7.07 1.51
CA VAL A 199 -3.02 7.12 1.90
C VAL A 199 -3.52 8.56 1.94
N LYS A 200 -2.80 9.47 2.61
CA LYS A 200 -3.18 10.90 2.69
C LYS A 200 -3.20 11.61 1.33
N LYS A 201 -2.36 11.17 0.40
CA LYS A 201 -2.35 11.68 -0.98
C LYS A 201 -3.49 11.11 -1.85
N GLY A 202 -4.26 10.16 -1.33
CA GLY A 202 -5.34 9.51 -2.08
C GLY A 202 -4.85 8.51 -3.14
N GLU A 203 -3.60 8.05 -3.04
CA GLU A 203 -3.03 7.05 -3.94
C GLU A 203 -3.46 5.61 -3.59
N VAL A 204 -3.97 5.42 -2.38
CA VAL A 204 -4.37 4.13 -1.81
C VAL A 204 -5.81 4.17 -1.35
N ASP A 205 -6.59 3.18 -1.76
CA ASP A 205 -7.99 3.03 -1.36
C ASP A 205 -8.25 1.78 -0.51
N ILE A 206 -7.31 0.85 -0.49
CA ILE A 206 -7.40 -0.38 0.29
C ILE A 206 -6.13 -0.55 1.12
N MET A 207 -6.28 -0.62 2.43
CA MET A 207 -5.18 -0.97 3.33
C MET A 207 -5.38 -2.37 3.88
N ILE A 208 -4.39 -3.24 3.68
CA ILE A 208 -4.40 -4.60 4.20
C ILE A 208 -3.32 -4.73 5.28
N GLY A 209 -3.65 -5.37 6.38
CA GLY A 209 -2.64 -5.63 7.41
C GLY A 209 -3.19 -6.21 8.69
N PRO A 210 -2.35 -6.34 9.73
CA PRO A 210 -2.76 -6.78 11.05
C PRO A 210 -3.60 -5.70 11.76
N ARG A 211 -3.94 -5.93 13.02
CA ARG A 211 -4.74 -4.99 13.83
C ARG A 211 -4.31 -3.53 13.76
N SER A 212 -3.01 -3.25 13.54
CA SER A 212 -2.49 -1.88 13.43
C SER A 212 -2.97 -1.15 12.16
N ALA A 213 -3.33 -1.88 11.11
CA ALA A 213 -3.89 -1.30 9.89
C ALA A 213 -5.25 -0.62 10.15
N LEU A 214 -5.92 -0.97 11.25
CA LEU A 214 -7.15 -0.31 11.67
C LEU A 214 -7.01 1.20 11.85
N PHE A 215 -5.83 1.72 12.10
CA PHE A 215 -5.56 3.15 12.32
C PHE A 215 -5.10 3.90 11.05
N THR A 216 -5.25 3.30 9.89
CA THR A 216 -4.97 3.98 8.61
C THR A 216 -5.84 5.25 8.46
N PRO A 217 -5.24 6.43 8.18
CA PRO A 217 -5.95 7.70 8.17
C PRO A 217 -6.73 7.93 6.87
N PHE A 218 -7.67 7.07 6.55
CA PHE A 218 -8.58 7.25 5.43
C PHE A 218 -9.59 8.37 5.72
N GLU A 219 -9.80 9.24 4.73
CA GLU A 219 -10.78 10.33 4.84
C GLU A 219 -12.21 9.88 4.54
N LYS A 220 -12.35 8.85 3.70
CA LYS A 220 -13.67 8.37 3.22
C LYS A 220 -13.83 6.88 3.47
N LEU A 221 -13.54 6.44 4.69
CA LEU A 221 -13.67 5.02 5.03
C LEU A 221 -15.11 4.55 4.84
N GLY A 222 -15.31 3.46 4.09
CA GLY A 222 -16.62 2.87 3.77
C GLY A 222 -16.79 1.46 4.27
N LEU A 223 -15.69 0.73 4.47
CA LEU A 223 -15.74 -0.66 4.88
C LEU A 223 -14.52 -1.06 5.71
N ILE A 224 -14.76 -1.82 6.77
CA ILE A 224 -13.72 -2.53 7.51
C ILE A 224 -14.03 -4.02 7.44
N VAL A 225 -13.13 -4.81 6.89
CA VAL A 225 -13.19 -6.27 6.90
C VAL A 225 -12.25 -6.80 7.97
N ILE A 226 -12.68 -7.74 8.77
CA ILE A 226 -11.85 -8.47 9.74
C ILE A 226 -11.95 -9.95 9.39
N ASP A 227 -10.90 -10.47 8.76
CA ASP A 227 -10.83 -11.91 8.46
C ASP A 227 -10.37 -12.69 9.68
N GLU A 228 -10.91 -13.91 9.85
CA GLU A 228 -10.70 -14.76 11.04
C GLU A 228 -10.88 -13.99 12.37
N GLU A 229 -12.06 -13.36 12.54
CA GLU A 229 -12.36 -12.43 13.64
C GLU A 229 -12.14 -13.02 15.04
N HIS A 230 -12.16 -14.35 15.15
CA HIS A 230 -11.95 -15.09 16.40
C HIS A 230 -10.47 -15.13 16.85
N GLU A 231 -9.54 -14.71 15.98
CA GLU A 231 -8.11 -14.79 16.27
C GLU A 231 -7.69 -13.95 17.48
N PRO A 232 -7.00 -14.56 18.49
CA PRO A 232 -6.60 -13.84 19.69
C PRO A 232 -5.66 -12.65 19.43
N THR A 233 -4.95 -12.66 18.30
CA THR A 233 -4.02 -11.61 17.91
C THR A 233 -4.70 -10.25 17.68
N TYR A 234 -6.03 -10.22 17.52
CA TYR A 234 -6.80 -8.99 17.44
C TYR A 234 -6.95 -8.25 18.76
N LYS A 235 -6.66 -8.90 19.88
CA LYS A 235 -6.55 -8.25 21.18
C LYS A 235 -5.14 -7.70 21.39
N SER A 236 -5.01 -6.39 21.64
CA SER A 236 -3.74 -5.78 22.02
C SER A 236 -3.51 -5.91 23.52
N GLU A 237 -2.43 -6.57 23.91
CA GLU A 237 -2.00 -6.61 25.31
C GLU A 237 -1.07 -5.46 25.69
N GLN A 238 -0.47 -4.81 24.69
CA GLN A 238 0.35 -3.62 24.89
C GLN A 238 -0.52 -2.37 25.00
N VAL A 239 -0.06 -1.39 25.75
CA VAL A 239 -0.74 -0.10 25.91
C VAL A 239 -0.56 0.75 24.62
N PRO A 240 -1.65 1.32 24.08
CA PRO A 240 -3.04 1.23 24.54
C PRO A 240 -3.67 -0.15 24.25
N ARG A 241 -4.32 -0.72 25.26
CA ARG A 241 -5.02 -2.00 25.10
C ARG A 241 -6.33 -1.80 24.36
N PHE A 242 -6.56 -2.56 23.30
CA PHE A 242 -7.79 -2.53 22.53
C PHE A 242 -8.09 -3.88 21.90
N HIS A 243 -9.33 -4.10 21.52
CA HIS A 243 -9.75 -5.23 20.70
C HIS A 243 -10.13 -4.72 19.30
N ALA A 244 -9.50 -5.26 18.25
CA ALA A 244 -9.66 -4.75 16.90
C ALA A 244 -11.13 -4.77 16.43
N ARG A 245 -11.91 -5.81 16.74
CA ARG A 245 -13.33 -5.91 16.38
C ARG A 245 -14.14 -4.74 16.96
N GLU A 246 -14.03 -4.50 18.26
CA GLU A 246 -14.80 -3.46 18.93
C GLU A 246 -14.38 -2.07 18.48
N THR A 247 -13.06 -1.86 18.34
CA THR A 247 -12.54 -0.59 17.83
C THR A 247 -12.94 -0.36 16.38
N ALA A 248 -12.98 -1.41 15.55
CA ALA A 248 -13.44 -1.30 14.15
C ALA A 248 -14.92 -0.91 14.08
N ILE A 249 -15.76 -1.52 14.91
CA ILE A 249 -17.20 -1.22 14.95
C ILE A 249 -17.43 0.24 15.38
N GLU A 250 -16.72 0.68 16.42
CA GLU A 250 -16.84 2.07 16.88
C GLU A 250 -16.30 3.06 15.85
N ARG A 251 -15.14 2.76 15.24
CA ARG A 251 -14.61 3.56 14.14
C ARG A 251 -15.59 3.65 12.97
N ALA A 252 -16.13 2.50 12.55
CA ALA A 252 -17.10 2.45 11.47
C ALA A 252 -18.36 3.27 11.78
N ARG A 253 -18.85 3.23 13.03
CA ARG A 253 -19.98 4.04 13.48
C ARG A 253 -19.68 5.54 13.38
N MET A 254 -18.47 5.97 13.76
CA MET A 254 -18.07 7.39 13.69
C MET A 254 -17.91 7.89 12.25
N GLU A 255 -17.40 7.05 11.34
CA GLU A 255 -17.09 7.41 9.96
C GLU A 255 -18.19 7.01 8.95
N GLY A 256 -19.30 6.45 9.42
CA GLY A 256 -20.37 5.97 8.54
C GLY A 256 -19.93 4.86 7.60
N ALA A 257 -19.18 3.89 8.11
CA ALA A 257 -18.72 2.72 7.40
C ALA A 257 -19.47 1.45 7.83
N SER A 258 -19.39 0.39 7.03
CA SER A 258 -19.84 -0.96 7.39
C SER A 258 -18.69 -1.79 7.94
N VAL A 259 -19.01 -2.84 8.71
CA VAL A 259 -18.01 -3.81 9.18
C VAL A 259 -18.42 -5.22 8.71
N VAL A 260 -17.45 -5.98 8.22
CA VAL A 260 -17.66 -7.40 7.88
C VAL A 260 -16.68 -8.23 8.70
N LEU A 261 -17.22 -9.10 9.53
CA LEU A 261 -16.48 -10.04 10.35
C LEU A 261 -16.53 -11.40 9.65
N GLY A 262 -15.41 -11.96 9.28
CA GLY A 262 -15.35 -13.26 8.65
C GLY A 262 -14.76 -14.32 9.56
N SER A 263 -15.40 -15.48 9.63
CA SER A 263 -14.89 -16.59 10.43
C SER A 263 -15.45 -17.94 9.97
N ALA A 264 -14.64 -18.98 10.13
CA ALA A 264 -15.10 -20.38 10.09
C ALA A 264 -15.61 -20.85 11.46
N THR A 265 -15.14 -20.21 12.52
CA THR A 265 -15.44 -20.50 13.93
C THR A 265 -15.71 -19.21 14.66
N PRO A 266 -16.87 -18.56 14.45
CA PRO A 266 -17.16 -17.28 15.05
C PRO A 266 -17.03 -17.29 16.57
N SER A 267 -16.53 -16.17 17.12
CA SER A 267 -16.50 -15.97 18.56
C SER A 267 -17.92 -15.98 19.14
N LEU A 268 -18.06 -16.41 20.39
CA LEU A 268 -19.36 -16.42 21.07
C LEU A 268 -20.00 -15.05 21.08
N GLU A 269 -19.21 -14.00 21.24
CA GLU A 269 -19.65 -12.60 21.26
C GLU A 269 -20.23 -12.18 19.90
N ALA A 270 -19.55 -12.53 18.79
CA ALA A 270 -20.03 -12.20 17.45
C ALA A 270 -21.30 -12.98 17.11
N PHE A 271 -21.35 -14.27 17.45
CA PHE A 271 -22.51 -15.11 17.25
C PHE A 271 -23.72 -14.60 18.07
N TYR A 272 -23.53 -14.35 19.36
CA TYR A 272 -24.57 -13.79 20.21
C TYR A 272 -25.05 -12.41 19.75
N ALA A 273 -24.16 -11.59 19.18
CA ALA A 273 -24.57 -10.31 18.61
C ALA A 273 -25.49 -10.47 17.39
N CYS A 274 -25.34 -11.55 16.61
CA CYS A 274 -26.29 -11.90 15.54
C CYS A 274 -27.64 -12.34 16.11
N GLU A 275 -27.66 -13.21 17.13
CA GLU A 275 -28.86 -13.67 17.79
C GLU A 275 -29.67 -12.49 18.38
N CYS A 276 -28.99 -11.48 18.91
CA CYS A 276 -29.61 -10.25 19.43
C CYS A 276 -29.98 -9.23 18.35
N GLY A 277 -29.77 -9.54 17.07
CA GLY A 277 -30.05 -8.61 15.95
C GLY A 277 -29.12 -7.40 15.87
N ARG A 278 -28.01 -7.39 16.60
CA ARG A 278 -26.99 -6.32 16.52
C ARG A 278 -26.10 -6.44 15.29
N TYR A 279 -25.87 -7.67 14.85
CA TYR A 279 -25.15 -7.98 13.62
C TYR A 279 -26.08 -8.73 12.66
N GLN A 280 -25.85 -8.54 11.37
CA GLN A 280 -26.50 -9.30 10.30
C GLN A 280 -25.66 -10.54 9.98
N MET A 281 -26.23 -11.73 10.01
CA MET A 281 -25.56 -12.95 9.54
C MET A 281 -25.94 -13.20 8.09
#